data_a5d0b78f00204ea9798c7ca3338a0f49
#
_entry.id   a5d0b78f00204ea9798c7ca3338a0f49
#
_cell.length_a   1.000
_cell.length_b   1.000
_cell.length_c   1.000
_cell.angle_alpha   90.00
_cell.angle_beta   90.00
_cell.angle_gamma   90.00
#
_symmetry.space_group_name_H-M   'P 1'
#
loop_
_entity.id
_entity.type
_entity.pdbx_description
1 polymer ?
#
loop_
_entity_poly.entity_id
_entity_poly.type
_entity_poly.pdbx_seq_one_letter_code
_entity_poly.pdbx_strand_id
1 'polypeptide(L)'
;MWIPSQCEQVKAILVAQHNMEEISILEDEVFRQRMAELDVAQIWVCPSFNHGFDFTDGAWETLDGLLADLAEESGYKELSTAPLIAIGHSAAASWPYYLAAYKPERTLACISVSGQWPYHRDKWLCPDIWGERNINKIPCLETMGEYESAHTWSNEGLKERKEHPLLPLSMLACPAEGHFAYTPEKAQYIALYIKKAMHYGHVDPTKEGWLMERWKKNEKPSCIPAPVNQFKGDPAQAFWFFDREMIEATLAYQSRYYDMKPQLVSVSQNGKTVSQQNTHLQVHPAFMPQEDGITFQLTPVFWDTVPGESPRLSNWTDLPVGASVGHAGKTPVLQMITGPAVLVDSVTFRIQWNRGTLWTDKKSDIVFSITHPGDEEYKPAVQQAQVTIPVKNTEGQQQHIKFATLPDIKRGTKYVSLSAVSSCGLPVDFYVESGPAYVDGNRLILTAIPPKTTYPVKVTVIALSLIHI
;
A
#
# COMPACT_ATOMS: atom_id res chain seq x y z
N MET A 1 -3.64 -0.74 -15.32
CA MET A 1 -2.25 -0.36 -15.74
C MET A 1 -2.18 1.13 -15.99
N TRP A 2 -1.08 1.75 -15.61
CA TRP A 2 -0.73 3.14 -15.92
C TRP A 2 0.64 3.17 -16.61
N ILE A 3 0.76 3.89 -17.70
CA ILE A 3 2.01 4.16 -18.41
C ILE A 3 2.19 5.66 -18.43
N PRO A 4 3.39 6.20 -18.14
CA PRO A 4 3.63 7.64 -18.18
C PRO A 4 3.22 8.25 -19.52
N SER A 5 2.56 9.41 -19.49
CA SER A 5 1.99 10.02 -20.71
C SER A 5 3.01 10.44 -21.77
N GLN A 6 4.30 10.52 -21.40
CA GLN A 6 5.42 10.88 -22.29
C GLN A 6 6.33 9.67 -22.57
N CYS A 7 5.98 8.47 -22.07
CA CYS A 7 6.83 7.30 -22.18
C CYS A 7 6.89 6.79 -23.60
N GLU A 8 8.07 6.80 -24.21
CA GLU A 8 8.33 6.23 -25.52
C GLU A 8 8.67 4.73 -25.44
N GLN A 9 9.26 4.29 -24.34
CA GLN A 9 9.64 2.91 -24.09
C GLN A 9 9.62 2.61 -22.60
N VAL A 10 8.84 1.61 -22.19
CA VAL A 10 8.82 1.14 -20.81
C VAL A 10 10.12 0.43 -20.47
N LYS A 11 10.86 0.93 -19.47
CA LYS A 11 12.14 0.37 -19.03
C LYS A 11 12.02 -0.67 -17.93
N ALA A 12 10.99 -0.55 -17.10
CA ALA A 12 10.65 -1.52 -16.06
C ALA A 12 9.16 -1.43 -15.72
N ILE A 13 8.64 -2.45 -15.07
CA ILE A 13 7.25 -2.52 -14.65
C ILE A 13 7.19 -2.70 -13.15
N LEU A 14 6.55 -1.76 -12.46
CA LEU A 14 6.17 -1.91 -11.06
C LEU A 14 4.82 -2.62 -10.97
N VAL A 15 4.82 -3.81 -10.36
CA VAL A 15 3.61 -4.64 -10.24
C VAL A 15 3.21 -4.74 -8.77
N ALA A 16 1.93 -4.51 -8.52
CA ALA A 16 1.29 -4.70 -7.23
C ALA A 16 0.01 -5.52 -7.39
N GLN A 17 -0.36 -6.27 -6.34
CA GLN A 17 -1.67 -6.91 -6.22
C GLN A 17 -2.53 -6.14 -5.24
N HIS A 18 -3.85 -6.15 -5.46
CA HIS A 18 -4.81 -5.51 -4.55
C HIS A 18 -4.77 -6.17 -3.17
N ASN A 19 -4.41 -5.40 -2.17
CA ASN A 19 -4.59 -5.73 -0.77
C ASN A 19 -5.03 -4.48 0.01
N MET A 20 -4.11 -3.60 0.40
CA MET A 20 -4.44 -2.44 1.25
C MET A 20 -3.80 -1.14 0.75
N GLU A 21 -2.50 -0.93 1.03
CA GLU A 21 -1.81 0.36 0.81
C GLU A 21 -1.23 0.52 -0.60
N GLU A 22 -1.13 -0.54 -1.38
CA GLU A 22 -0.44 -0.51 -2.67
C GLU A 22 -0.99 0.58 -3.58
N ILE A 23 -2.31 0.70 -3.65
CA ILE A 23 -2.94 1.71 -4.51
C ILE A 23 -2.64 3.15 -4.06
N SER A 24 -2.56 3.38 -2.75
CA SER A 24 -2.21 4.71 -2.20
C SER A 24 -0.80 5.12 -2.59
N ILE A 25 0.15 4.17 -2.61
CA ILE A 25 1.52 4.41 -3.07
C ILE A 25 1.55 4.64 -4.59
N LEU A 26 0.91 3.76 -5.34
CA LEU A 26 0.90 3.80 -6.81
C LEU A 26 0.18 5.01 -7.39
N GLU A 27 -0.79 5.58 -6.68
CA GLU A 27 -1.56 6.75 -7.11
C GLU A 27 -1.05 8.07 -6.51
N ASP A 28 -0.05 8.03 -5.62
CA ASP A 28 0.61 9.24 -5.14
C ASP A 28 1.19 10.04 -6.32
N GLU A 29 0.87 11.32 -6.38
CA GLU A 29 1.20 12.17 -7.53
C GLU A 29 2.71 12.31 -7.71
N VAL A 30 3.44 12.50 -6.62
CA VAL A 30 4.91 12.64 -6.66
C VAL A 30 5.56 11.31 -7.00
N PHE A 31 5.04 10.20 -6.47
CA PHE A 31 5.50 8.86 -6.83
C PHE A 31 5.33 8.59 -8.33
N ARG A 32 4.14 8.87 -8.89
CA ARG A 32 3.89 8.75 -10.33
C ARG A 32 4.81 9.63 -11.17
N GLN A 33 5.09 10.85 -10.72
CA GLN A 33 6.07 11.72 -11.39
C GLN A 33 7.46 11.06 -11.41
N ARG A 34 7.93 10.50 -10.29
CA ARG A 34 9.21 9.79 -10.24
C ARG A 34 9.24 8.55 -11.13
N MET A 35 8.15 7.79 -11.17
CA MET A 35 8.04 6.65 -12.09
C MET A 35 8.04 7.09 -13.55
N ALA A 36 7.43 8.24 -13.87
CA ALA A 36 7.46 8.82 -15.20
C ALA A 36 8.88 9.26 -15.63
N GLU A 37 9.67 9.85 -14.73
CA GLU A 37 11.07 10.21 -14.97
C GLU A 37 11.96 8.98 -15.28
N LEU A 38 11.55 7.80 -14.84
CA LEU A 38 12.25 6.53 -15.00
C LEU A 38 11.70 5.66 -16.14
N ASP A 39 10.65 6.08 -16.84
CA ASP A 39 9.90 5.28 -17.81
C ASP A 39 9.39 3.94 -17.23
N VAL A 40 8.96 3.96 -15.96
CA VAL A 40 8.39 2.80 -15.26
C VAL A 40 6.87 2.78 -15.42
N ALA A 41 6.35 1.71 -16.02
CA ALA A 41 4.91 1.43 -16.02
C ALA A 41 4.48 0.88 -14.66
N GLN A 42 3.22 1.14 -14.28
CA GLN A 42 2.64 0.61 -13.05
C GLN A 42 1.44 -0.28 -13.36
N ILE A 43 1.41 -1.45 -12.76
CA ILE A 43 0.31 -2.40 -12.85
C ILE A 43 -0.20 -2.68 -11.44
N TRP A 44 -1.47 -2.44 -11.22
CA TRP A 44 -2.18 -2.84 -10.03
C TRP A 44 -3.26 -3.85 -10.40
N VAL A 45 -3.09 -5.09 -9.96
CA VAL A 45 -4.01 -6.19 -10.26
C VAL A 45 -5.10 -6.24 -9.21
N CYS A 46 -6.35 -5.98 -9.63
CA CYS A 46 -7.51 -5.93 -8.76
C CYS A 46 -8.70 -6.68 -9.41
N PRO A 47 -9.27 -7.69 -8.74
CA PRO A 47 -8.83 -8.27 -7.48
C PRO A 47 -7.44 -8.92 -7.59
N SER A 48 -6.82 -9.24 -6.44
CA SER A 48 -5.55 -9.98 -6.46
C SER A 48 -5.75 -11.37 -7.07
N PHE A 49 -4.75 -11.83 -7.81
CA PHE A 49 -4.81 -13.17 -8.40
C PHE A 49 -4.19 -14.24 -7.49
N ASN A 50 -3.16 -13.90 -6.72
CA ASN A 50 -2.53 -14.82 -5.77
C ASN A 50 -1.58 -14.06 -4.83
N HIS A 51 -2.02 -13.76 -3.59
CA HIS A 51 -1.24 -13.00 -2.60
C HIS A 51 0.09 -13.66 -2.22
N GLY A 52 0.13 -14.99 -2.15
CA GLY A 52 1.34 -15.73 -1.84
C GLY A 52 2.23 -16.01 -3.05
N PHE A 53 1.74 -15.72 -4.25
CA PHE A 53 2.39 -16.04 -5.52
C PHE A 53 2.84 -17.50 -5.58
N ASP A 54 1.89 -18.41 -5.41
CA ASP A 54 2.16 -19.85 -5.55
C ASP A 54 2.44 -20.19 -7.02
N PHE A 55 3.72 -20.20 -7.37
CA PHE A 55 4.16 -20.52 -8.72
C PHE A 55 4.02 -22.01 -9.07
N THR A 56 3.68 -22.88 -8.14
CA THR A 56 3.30 -24.27 -8.40
C THR A 56 1.83 -24.40 -8.80
N ASP A 57 1.04 -23.36 -8.55
CA ASP A 57 -0.38 -23.28 -8.91
C ASP A 57 -0.67 -22.19 -9.99
N GLY A 58 0.27 -21.97 -10.90
CA GLY A 58 0.07 -21.15 -12.09
C GLY A 58 0.11 -19.63 -11.86
N ALA A 59 0.64 -19.14 -10.73
CA ALA A 59 0.71 -17.70 -10.47
C ALA A 59 1.58 -16.95 -11.48
N TRP A 60 2.67 -17.58 -11.95
CA TRP A 60 3.50 -16.98 -13.00
C TRP A 60 2.77 -16.93 -14.33
N GLU A 61 2.16 -18.01 -14.75
CA GLU A 61 1.44 -18.12 -16.03
C GLU A 61 0.30 -17.08 -16.09
N THR A 62 -0.36 -16.83 -14.96
CA THR A 62 -1.38 -15.78 -14.83
C THR A 62 -0.77 -14.39 -15.01
N LEU A 63 0.34 -14.09 -14.36
CA LEU A 63 1.02 -12.80 -14.49
C LEU A 63 1.59 -12.61 -15.90
N ASP A 64 2.24 -13.62 -16.45
CA ASP A 64 2.85 -13.56 -17.78
C ASP A 64 1.78 -13.36 -18.88
N GLY A 65 0.67 -14.07 -18.78
CA GLY A 65 -0.50 -13.87 -19.64
C GLY A 65 -1.07 -12.46 -19.55
N LEU A 66 -1.23 -11.92 -18.32
CA LEU A 66 -1.68 -10.56 -18.11
C LEU A 66 -0.72 -9.53 -18.74
N LEU A 67 0.59 -9.73 -18.61
CA LEU A 67 1.58 -8.84 -19.21
C LEU A 67 1.54 -8.90 -20.75
N ALA A 68 1.32 -10.09 -21.34
CA ALA A 68 1.16 -10.26 -22.77
C ALA A 68 -0.09 -9.54 -23.30
N ASP A 69 -1.23 -9.71 -22.65
CA ASP A 69 -2.49 -9.04 -23.00
C ASP A 69 -2.35 -7.52 -22.91
N LEU A 70 -1.73 -7.02 -21.85
CA LEU A 70 -1.48 -5.59 -21.68
C LEU A 70 -0.52 -5.03 -22.72
N ALA A 71 0.47 -5.81 -23.16
CA ALA A 71 1.39 -5.44 -24.24
C ALA A 71 0.66 -5.33 -25.59
N GLU A 72 -0.24 -6.25 -25.88
CA GLU A 72 -1.05 -6.24 -27.10
C GLU A 72 -2.04 -5.04 -27.09
N GLU A 73 -2.82 -4.89 -26.03
CA GLU A 73 -3.83 -3.84 -25.94
C GLU A 73 -3.23 -2.43 -25.93
N SER A 74 -2.10 -2.24 -25.24
CA SER A 74 -1.49 -0.92 -25.11
C SER A 74 -0.58 -0.51 -26.27
N GLY A 75 -0.09 -1.46 -27.04
CA GLY A 75 0.95 -1.25 -28.04
C GLY A 75 2.38 -1.18 -27.51
N TYR A 76 2.56 -1.33 -26.20
CA TYR A 76 3.88 -1.38 -25.54
C TYR A 76 4.38 -2.81 -25.43
N LYS A 77 4.88 -3.36 -26.52
CA LYS A 77 5.29 -4.78 -26.62
C LYS A 77 6.34 -5.19 -25.59
N GLU A 78 7.15 -4.25 -25.13
CA GLU A 78 8.15 -4.47 -24.11
C GLU A 78 7.57 -4.88 -22.74
N LEU A 79 6.29 -4.67 -22.47
CA LEU A 79 5.65 -5.14 -21.24
C LEU A 79 5.77 -6.66 -21.06
N SER A 80 5.81 -7.43 -22.15
CA SER A 80 6.01 -8.88 -22.08
C SER A 80 7.43 -9.28 -21.62
N THR A 81 8.43 -8.39 -21.69
CA THR A 81 9.84 -8.73 -21.45
C THR A 81 10.59 -7.79 -20.51
N ALA A 82 10.05 -6.62 -20.20
CA ALA A 82 10.68 -5.64 -19.31
C ALA A 82 10.90 -6.19 -17.90
N PRO A 83 11.98 -5.76 -17.21
CA PRO A 83 12.23 -6.17 -15.84
C PRO A 83 11.07 -5.79 -14.91
N LEU A 84 10.81 -6.62 -13.91
CA LEU A 84 9.75 -6.46 -12.95
C LEU A 84 10.28 -5.95 -11.61
N ILE A 85 9.57 -5.01 -11.02
CA ILE A 85 9.72 -4.60 -9.64
C ILE A 85 8.41 -4.97 -8.96
N ALA A 86 8.47 -5.82 -7.97
CA ALA A 86 7.28 -6.26 -7.26
C ALA A 86 7.14 -5.51 -5.93
N ILE A 87 5.93 -5.04 -5.63
CA ILE A 87 5.60 -4.40 -4.37
C ILE A 87 4.34 -5.02 -3.79
N GLY A 88 4.32 -5.25 -2.48
CA GLY A 88 3.16 -5.75 -1.76
C GLY A 88 3.13 -5.28 -0.32
N HIS A 89 1.93 -5.13 0.23
CA HIS A 89 1.67 -4.73 1.61
C HIS A 89 1.02 -5.88 2.38
N SER A 90 1.42 -6.07 3.64
CA SER A 90 0.77 -7.00 4.57
C SER A 90 0.65 -8.43 4.03
N ALA A 91 -0.55 -8.94 3.79
CA ALA A 91 -0.79 -10.27 3.23
C ALA A 91 -0.16 -10.47 1.85
N ALA A 92 -0.02 -9.40 1.07
CA ALA A 92 0.65 -9.42 -0.23
C ALA A 92 2.16 -9.08 -0.15
N ALA A 93 2.74 -8.87 1.03
CA ALA A 93 4.12 -8.39 1.16
C ALA A 93 5.17 -9.45 0.82
N SER A 94 4.80 -10.73 0.81
CA SER A 94 5.73 -11.84 0.51
C SER A 94 5.78 -12.19 -0.98
N TRP A 95 4.75 -11.88 -1.76
CA TRP A 95 4.71 -12.26 -3.17
C TRP A 95 5.89 -11.73 -4.01
N PRO A 96 6.49 -10.55 -3.72
CA PRO A 96 7.67 -10.07 -4.42
C PRO A 96 8.84 -11.06 -4.35
N TYR A 97 9.04 -11.68 -3.20
CA TYR A 97 10.11 -12.65 -2.98
C TYR A 97 9.86 -13.97 -3.72
N TYR A 98 8.59 -14.41 -3.81
CA TYR A 98 8.20 -15.60 -4.55
C TYR A 98 8.38 -15.41 -6.06
N LEU A 99 8.01 -14.23 -6.57
CA LEU A 99 8.32 -13.85 -7.96
C LEU A 99 9.82 -13.89 -8.22
N ALA A 100 10.62 -13.28 -7.33
CA ALA A 100 12.07 -13.24 -7.44
C ALA A 100 12.70 -14.64 -7.39
N ALA A 101 12.22 -15.50 -6.51
CA ALA A 101 12.70 -16.89 -6.40
C ALA A 101 12.38 -17.72 -7.65
N TYR A 102 11.25 -17.43 -8.31
CA TYR A 102 10.82 -18.16 -9.52
C TYR A 102 11.39 -17.58 -10.81
N LYS A 103 11.49 -16.25 -10.90
CA LYS A 103 11.96 -15.51 -12.09
C LYS A 103 13.03 -14.48 -11.72
N PRO A 104 14.18 -14.95 -11.17
CA PRO A 104 15.25 -14.05 -10.76
C PRO A 104 15.78 -13.18 -11.90
N GLU A 105 15.83 -13.70 -13.13
CA GLU A 105 16.27 -12.98 -14.32
C GLU A 105 15.32 -11.86 -14.77
N ARG A 106 14.06 -11.94 -14.36
CA ARG A 106 13.02 -10.94 -14.66
C ARG A 106 12.82 -9.95 -13.51
N THR A 107 13.27 -10.26 -12.29
CA THR A 107 13.00 -9.47 -11.08
C THR A 107 14.16 -8.52 -10.83
N LEU A 108 13.87 -7.22 -10.88
CA LEU A 108 14.87 -6.16 -10.64
C LEU A 108 14.99 -5.83 -9.14
N ALA A 109 13.87 -5.80 -8.42
CA ALA A 109 13.83 -5.55 -6.99
C ALA A 109 12.53 -6.07 -6.36
N CYS A 110 12.58 -6.34 -5.05
CA CYS A 110 11.44 -6.71 -4.20
C CYS A 110 11.19 -5.61 -3.17
N ILE A 111 9.93 -5.22 -2.99
CA ILE A 111 9.53 -4.23 -2.01
C ILE A 111 8.40 -4.81 -1.16
N SER A 112 8.67 -4.97 0.12
CA SER A 112 7.74 -5.46 1.14
C SER A 112 7.37 -4.30 2.06
N VAL A 113 6.09 -4.01 2.16
CA VAL A 113 5.56 -2.94 3.01
C VAL A 113 4.79 -3.56 4.16
N SER A 114 5.25 -3.32 5.39
CA SER A 114 4.62 -3.86 6.61
C SER A 114 4.38 -5.37 6.52
N GLY A 115 5.39 -6.13 6.11
CA GLY A 115 5.22 -7.53 5.77
C GLY A 115 6.25 -8.48 6.36
N GLN A 116 6.66 -9.44 5.55
CA GLN A 116 7.54 -10.52 5.94
C GLN A 116 8.96 -10.31 5.38
N TRP A 117 9.94 -10.93 6.03
CA TRP A 117 11.28 -11.03 5.48
C TRP A 117 11.34 -12.09 4.36
N PRO A 118 12.32 -12.04 3.46
CA PRO A 118 12.39 -12.92 2.30
C PRO A 118 12.29 -14.42 2.60
N TYR A 119 12.97 -14.90 3.63
CA TYR A 119 12.99 -16.32 4.00
C TYR A 119 12.20 -16.62 5.29
N HIS A 120 11.89 -15.60 6.09
CA HIS A 120 10.99 -15.71 7.24
C HIS A 120 9.54 -15.56 6.77
N ARG A 121 8.80 -16.66 6.70
CA ARG A 121 7.48 -16.71 6.11
C ARG A 121 6.44 -17.16 7.10
N ASP A 122 5.31 -16.52 7.04
CA ASP A 122 4.11 -17.02 7.68
C ASP A 122 3.59 -18.21 6.86
N LYS A 123 3.62 -19.40 7.45
CA LYS A 123 3.14 -20.65 6.82
C LYS A 123 1.68 -20.59 6.37
N TRP A 124 0.92 -19.66 6.91
CA TRP A 124 -0.47 -19.39 6.55
C TRP A 124 -0.62 -18.75 5.17
N LEU A 125 0.28 -17.83 4.83
CA LEU A 125 0.21 -17.02 3.61
C LEU A 125 1.23 -17.47 2.56
N CYS A 126 2.27 -18.17 2.98
CA CYS A 126 3.43 -18.42 2.16
C CYS A 126 3.78 -19.92 2.16
N PRO A 127 3.35 -20.68 1.14
CA PRO A 127 3.68 -22.08 1.03
C PRO A 127 5.19 -22.31 0.86
N ASP A 128 5.71 -23.38 1.44
CA ASP A 128 7.13 -23.74 1.30
C ASP A 128 7.40 -24.46 -0.03
N ILE A 129 7.49 -23.66 -1.10
CA ILE A 129 7.61 -24.13 -2.48
C ILE A 129 8.95 -23.76 -3.15
N TRP A 130 9.82 -23.06 -2.44
CA TRP A 130 11.06 -22.55 -3.06
C TRP A 130 12.03 -23.66 -3.44
N GLY A 131 12.08 -24.76 -2.68
CA GLY A 131 13.11 -25.77 -2.87
C GLY A 131 14.51 -25.17 -2.68
N GLU A 132 15.40 -25.39 -3.66
CA GLU A 132 16.78 -24.86 -3.66
C GLU A 132 16.88 -23.41 -4.20
N ARG A 133 15.76 -22.77 -4.53
CA ARG A 133 15.76 -21.41 -5.09
C ARG A 133 16.21 -20.40 -4.06
N ASN A 134 16.83 -19.34 -4.55
CA ASN A 134 17.24 -18.20 -3.74
C ASN A 134 17.04 -16.90 -4.51
N ILE A 135 17.13 -15.78 -3.81
CA ILE A 135 17.03 -14.42 -4.36
C ILE A 135 18.35 -13.66 -4.20
N ASN A 136 19.46 -14.36 -4.29
CA ASN A 136 20.79 -13.77 -4.22
C ASN A 136 20.95 -12.62 -5.20
N LYS A 137 21.56 -11.52 -4.72
CA LYS A 137 21.88 -10.31 -5.48
C LYS A 137 20.67 -9.49 -5.95
N ILE A 138 19.44 -9.91 -5.67
CA ILE A 138 18.23 -9.13 -5.96
C ILE A 138 17.97 -8.18 -4.79
N PRO A 139 17.98 -6.85 -5.02
CA PRO A 139 17.74 -5.89 -3.97
C PRO A 139 16.35 -6.04 -3.35
N CYS A 140 16.31 -6.12 -2.03
CA CYS A 140 15.08 -6.26 -1.26
C CYS A 140 14.95 -5.11 -0.25
N LEU A 141 13.80 -4.44 -0.25
CA LEU A 141 13.44 -3.42 0.73
C LEU A 141 12.28 -3.93 1.60
N GLU A 142 12.47 -3.90 2.91
CA GLU A 142 11.41 -4.03 3.89
C GLU A 142 11.12 -2.67 4.53
N THR A 143 9.87 -2.26 4.64
CA THR A 143 9.45 -1.11 5.43
C THR A 143 8.56 -1.56 6.58
N MET A 144 8.80 -1.08 7.79
CA MET A 144 8.06 -1.50 8.97
C MET A 144 7.82 -0.34 9.92
N GLY A 145 6.59 -0.17 10.38
CA GLY A 145 6.21 0.88 11.31
C GLY A 145 6.76 0.68 12.74
N GLU A 146 7.08 1.76 13.44
CA GLU A 146 7.43 1.73 14.86
C GLU A 146 6.37 0.99 15.68
N TYR A 147 5.09 1.26 15.38
CA TYR A 147 3.95 0.68 16.09
C TYR A 147 3.66 -0.78 15.73
N GLU A 148 4.34 -1.30 14.71
CA GLU A 148 4.38 -2.72 14.36
C GLU A 148 5.61 -3.42 14.93
N SER A 149 6.34 -2.75 15.83
CA SER A 149 7.56 -3.27 16.44
C SER A 149 8.76 -3.38 15.50
N ALA A 150 8.97 -2.40 14.60
CA ALA A 150 10.09 -2.34 13.66
C ALA A 150 11.46 -2.65 14.32
N HIS A 151 11.67 -2.18 15.55
CA HIS A 151 12.88 -2.45 16.31
C HIS A 151 13.14 -3.95 16.52
N THR A 152 12.13 -4.70 16.99
CA THR A 152 12.28 -6.14 17.26
C THR A 152 12.17 -6.98 15.99
N TRP A 153 11.32 -6.55 15.04
CA TRP A 153 11.16 -7.20 13.75
C TRP A 153 12.47 -7.21 12.93
N SER A 154 13.30 -6.18 13.07
CA SER A 154 14.62 -6.11 12.45
C SER A 154 15.55 -7.27 12.81
N ASN A 155 15.34 -7.95 13.97
CA ASN A 155 16.15 -9.11 14.37
C ASN A 155 16.08 -10.25 13.36
N GLU A 156 14.89 -10.53 12.81
CA GLU A 156 14.72 -11.59 11.81
C GLU A 156 15.44 -11.23 10.49
N GLY A 157 15.34 -9.98 10.04
CA GLY A 157 16.07 -9.51 8.84
C GLY A 157 17.60 -9.57 9.01
N LEU A 158 18.11 -9.26 10.20
CA LEU A 158 19.55 -9.38 10.50
C LEU A 158 19.99 -10.85 10.51
N LYS A 159 19.14 -11.76 11.00
CA LYS A 159 19.39 -13.19 10.94
C LYS A 159 19.45 -13.67 9.50
N GLU A 160 18.49 -13.27 8.65
CA GLU A 160 18.49 -13.61 7.23
C GLU A 160 19.74 -13.11 6.49
N ARG A 161 20.17 -11.86 6.76
CA ARG A 161 21.41 -11.33 6.18
C ARG A 161 22.65 -12.15 6.57
N LYS A 162 22.66 -12.70 7.76
CA LYS A 162 23.75 -13.59 8.23
C LYS A 162 23.70 -14.96 7.55
N GLU A 163 22.50 -15.52 7.39
CA GLU A 163 22.28 -16.82 6.76
C GLU A 163 22.39 -16.76 5.22
N HIS A 164 22.06 -15.61 4.64
CA HIS A 164 22.06 -15.35 3.19
C HIS A 164 22.95 -14.14 2.84
N PRO A 165 24.28 -14.25 2.93
CA PRO A 165 25.19 -13.12 2.80
C PRO A 165 25.17 -12.44 1.43
N LEU A 166 24.62 -13.09 0.40
CA LEU A 166 24.44 -12.53 -0.94
C LEU A 166 23.09 -11.82 -1.13
N LEU A 167 22.29 -11.66 -0.07
CA LEU A 167 21.02 -10.95 -0.10
C LEU A 167 21.24 -9.46 0.19
N PRO A 168 21.05 -8.55 -0.80
CA PRO A 168 21.12 -7.10 -0.56
C PRO A 168 19.81 -6.64 0.10
N LEU A 169 19.72 -6.77 1.42
CA LEU A 169 18.53 -6.50 2.21
C LEU A 169 18.62 -5.15 2.92
N SER A 170 17.73 -4.26 2.57
CA SER A 170 17.53 -2.94 3.17
C SER A 170 16.30 -2.93 4.06
N MET A 171 16.33 -2.14 5.12
CA MET A 171 15.17 -1.90 5.97
C MET A 171 14.97 -0.41 6.21
N LEU A 172 13.75 0.07 5.98
CA LEU A 172 13.26 1.35 6.45
C LEU A 172 12.36 1.14 7.66
N ALA A 173 12.86 1.43 8.85
CA ALA A 173 11.99 1.59 10.00
C ALA A 173 11.27 2.94 9.89
N CYS A 174 9.97 2.96 10.14
CA CYS A 174 9.12 4.14 9.96
C CYS A 174 8.64 4.65 11.33
N PRO A 175 9.32 5.67 11.92
CA PRO A 175 8.94 6.22 13.22
C PRO A 175 7.54 6.80 13.19
N ALA A 176 6.78 6.58 14.27
CA ALA A 176 5.41 7.03 14.47
C ALA A 176 4.40 6.50 13.42
N GLU A 177 4.72 5.41 12.74
CA GLU A 177 3.84 4.76 11.77
C GLU A 177 3.40 3.37 12.24
N GLY A 178 2.22 2.96 11.80
CA GLY A 178 1.62 1.64 12.06
C GLY A 178 1.41 0.86 10.75
N HIS A 179 0.61 -0.20 10.83
CA HIS A 179 0.44 -1.15 9.73
C HIS A 179 -0.16 -0.56 8.45
N PHE A 180 -1.09 0.40 8.57
CA PHE A 180 -1.75 1.07 7.45
C PHE A 180 -1.40 2.55 7.40
N ALA A 181 -0.15 2.88 7.63
CA ALA A 181 0.31 4.25 7.63
C ALA A 181 0.95 4.62 6.29
N TYR A 182 0.14 4.98 5.31
CA TYR A 182 0.62 5.61 4.11
C TYR A 182 1.10 7.04 4.40
N THR A 183 2.29 7.39 3.91
CA THR A 183 2.80 8.76 3.91
C THR A 183 3.44 9.09 2.55
N PRO A 184 3.31 10.35 2.05
CA PRO A 184 4.01 10.78 0.84
C PRO A 184 5.52 10.59 0.92
N GLU A 185 6.12 10.77 2.10
CA GLU A 185 7.55 10.59 2.33
C GLU A 185 7.98 9.13 2.16
N LYS A 186 7.15 8.17 2.63
CA LYS A 186 7.39 6.74 2.40
C LYS A 186 7.33 6.40 0.91
N ALA A 187 6.32 6.92 0.20
CA ALA A 187 6.20 6.74 -1.24
C ALA A 187 7.42 7.31 -1.98
N GLN A 188 7.90 8.50 -1.62
CA GLN A 188 9.11 9.09 -2.20
C GLN A 188 10.37 8.28 -1.90
N TYR A 189 10.50 7.73 -0.67
CA TYR A 189 11.60 6.84 -0.33
C TYR A 189 11.59 5.57 -1.18
N ILE A 190 10.42 4.95 -1.36
CA ILE A 190 10.25 3.78 -2.24
C ILE A 190 10.62 4.14 -3.69
N ALA A 191 10.20 5.31 -4.18
CA ALA A 191 10.56 5.78 -5.51
C ALA A 191 12.08 5.95 -5.68
N LEU A 192 12.78 6.48 -4.65
CA LEU A 192 14.24 6.56 -4.65
C LEU A 192 14.86 5.16 -4.69
N TYR A 193 14.34 4.20 -3.90
CA TYR A 193 14.82 2.83 -3.92
C TYR A 193 14.69 2.19 -5.30
N ILE A 194 13.55 2.38 -5.96
CA ILE A 194 13.30 1.91 -7.34
C ILE A 194 14.31 2.54 -8.31
N LYS A 195 14.56 3.85 -8.21
CA LYS A 195 15.58 4.54 -9.02
C LYS A 195 16.96 3.91 -8.85
N LYS A 196 17.34 3.57 -7.60
CA LYS A 196 18.62 2.91 -7.31
C LYS A 196 18.66 1.49 -7.86
N ALA A 197 17.60 0.70 -7.69
CA ALA A 197 17.51 -0.64 -8.24
C ALA A 197 17.65 -0.63 -9.79
N MET A 198 17.01 0.33 -10.46
CA MET A 198 17.16 0.49 -11.92
C MET A 198 18.58 0.90 -12.35
N HIS A 199 19.28 1.66 -11.50
CA HIS A 199 20.64 2.11 -11.80
C HIS A 199 21.69 1.01 -11.56
N TYR A 200 21.59 0.31 -10.43
CA TYR A 200 22.60 -0.67 -10.00
C TYR A 200 22.30 -2.10 -10.46
N GLY A 201 21.02 -2.44 -10.69
CA GLY A 201 20.61 -3.81 -11.00
C GLY A 201 20.87 -4.79 -9.86
N HIS A 202 21.23 -6.02 -10.20
CA HIS A 202 21.62 -7.04 -9.23
C HIS A 202 23.00 -6.75 -8.65
N VAL A 203 23.13 -6.76 -7.33
CA VAL A 203 24.32 -6.30 -6.61
C VAL A 203 24.89 -7.38 -5.71
N ASP A 204 26.20 -7.50 -5.63
CA ASP A 204 26.87 -8.31 -4.63
C ASP A 204 27.08 -7.52 -3.33
N PRO A 205 26.23 -7.71 -2.30
CA PRO A 205 26.25 -6.86 -1.09
C PRO A 205 27.48 -7.12 -0.21
N THR A 206 28.30 -8.12 -0.54
CA THR A 206 29.57 -8.38 0.16
C THR A 206 30.72 -7.51 -0.36
N LYS A 207 30.53 -6.88 -1.53
CA LYS A 207 31.56 -6.08 -2.21
C LYS A 207 31.15 -4.65 -2.44
N GLU A 208 29.86 -4.41 -2.68
CA GLU A 208 29.31 -3.14 -3.11
C GLU A 208 28.21 -2.66 -2.16
N GLY A 209 27.97 -1.35 -2.16
CA GLY A 209 26.95 -0.73 -1.31
C GLY A 209 27.48 -0.26 0.03
N TRP A 210 26.57 0.07 0.90
CA TRP A 210 26.83 0.67 2.20
C TRP A 210 26.15 -0.13 3.30
N LEU A 211 26.69 -0.04 4.51
CA LEU A 211 26.10 -0.59 5.74
C LEU A 211 25.72 0.53 6.70
N MET A 212 24.57 0.36 7.33
CA MET A 212 24.07 1.21 8.39
C MET A 212 23.47 0.34 9.49
N GLU A 213 23.77 0.66 10.75
CA GLU A 213 23.16 -0.01 11.90
C GLU A 213 21.62 0.05 11.80
N ARG A 214 20.97 -1.02 12.26
CA ARG A 214 19.52 -1.06 12.36
C ARG A 214 18.97 0.08 13.21
N TRP A 215 17.82 0.58 12.85
CA TRP A 215 17.09 1.53 13.66
C TRP A 215 16.69 0.93 15.02
N LYS A 216 16.81 1.72 16.05
CA LYS A 216 16.32 1.43 17.39
C LYS A 216 15.47 2.58 17.89
N LYS A 217 14.35 2.23 18.54
CA LYS A 217 13.46 3.22 19.09
C LYS A 217 14.19 4.10 20.11
N ASN A 218 14.07 5.42 19.95
CA ASN A 218 14.66 6.43 20.82
C ASN A 218 16.20 6.39 20.94
N GLU A 219 16.90 5.68 20.06
CA GLU A 219 18.37 5.64 20.05
C GLU A 219 18.92 6.17 18.73
N LYS A 220 19.96 7.01 18.79
CA LYS A 220 20.71 7.41 17.61
C LYS A 220 21.70 6.31 17.21
N PRO A 221 22.01 6.16 15.90
CA PRO A 221 23.02 5.20 15.45
C PRO A 221 24.35 5.40 16.20
N SER A 222 24.97 4.32 16.66
CA SER A 222 26.23 4.34 17.40
C SER A 222 27.44 4.36 16.46
N CYS A 223 27.26 3.94 15.21
CA CYS A 223 28.30 3.90 14.19
C CYS A 223 27.89 4.71 12.95
N ILE A 224 28.88 5.39 12.36
CA ILE A 224 28.70 6.14 11.12
C ILE A 224 28.52 5.14 9.96
N PRO A 225 27.46 5.26 9.15
CA PRO A 225 27.28 4.45 7.94
C PRO A 225 28.45 4.62 6.99
N ALA A 226 28.87 3.53 6.34
CA ALA A 226 30.01 3.56 5.44
C ALA A 226 29.88 2.48 4.34
N PRO A 227 30.67 2.57 3.25
CA PRO A 227 30.81 1.48 2.29
C PRO A 227 31.15 0.16 2.98
N VAL A 228 30.65 -0.96 2.43
CA VAL A 228 30.77 -2.31 3.03
C VAL A 228 32.18 -2.62 3.51
N ASN A 229 33.20 -2.29 2.71
CA ASN A 229 34.61 -2.54 3.02
C ASN A 229 35.23 -1.52 4.01
N GLN A 230 34.51 -0.48 4.43
CA GLN A 230 34.99 0.60 5.32
C GLN A 230 34.15 0.70 6.61
N PHE A 231 33.06 -0.05 6.70
CA PHE A 231 32.16 -0.02 7.85
C PHE A 231 32.90 -0.49 9.12
N LYS A 232 32.80 0.30 10.19
CA LYS A 232 33.50 0.06 11.47
C LYS A 232 32.60 -0.49 12.56
N GLY A 233 31.29 -0.50 12.33
CA GLY A 233 30.32 -1.12 13.23
C GLY A 233 30.29 -2.64 13.07
N ASP A 234 29.34 -3.26 13.75
CA ASP A 234 29.06 -4.69 13.60
C ASP A 234 28.20 -4.95 12.36
N PRO A 235 28.71 -5.59 11.29
CA PRO A 235 27.91 -5.92 10.11
C PRO A 235 26.69 -6.80 10.38
N ALA A 236 26.73 -7.57 11.48
CA ALA A 236 25.61 -8.41 11.90
C ALA A 236 24.45 -7.61 12.54
N GLN A 237 24.68 -6.33 12.84
CA GLN A 237 23.69 -5.39 13.37
C GLN A 237 23.33 -4.29 12.35
N ALA A 238 23.70 -4.47 11.08
CA ALA A 238 23.52 -3.46 10.04
C ALA A 238 22.73 -4.00 8.84
N PHE A 239 21.95 -3.15 8.22
CA PHE A 239 21.31 -3.40 6.93
C PHE A 239 22.15 -2.84 5.77
N TRP A 240 21.92 -3.38 4.59
CA TRP A 240 22.59 -2.97 3.37
C TRP A 240 21.78 -1.90 2.60
N PHE A 241 22.48 -0.99 1.94
CA PHE A 241 21.89 0.05 1.09
C PHE A 241 22.79 0.27 -0.14
N PHE A 242 22.19 0.76 -1.25
CA PHE A 242 22.89 0.95 -2.51
C PHE A 242 24.08 1.90 -2.42
N ASP A 243 23.87 3.09 -1.84
CA ASP A 243 24.85 4.17 -1.85
C ASP A 243 24.60 5.18 -0.72
N ARG A 244 25.41 6.23 -0.75
CA ARG A 244 25.35 7.30 0.25
C ARG A 244 24.01 8.06 0.20
N GLU A 245 23.45 8.32 -0.99
CA GLU A 245 22.15 9.02 -1.11
C GLU A 245 21.05 8.23 -0.41
N MET A 246 21.07 6.91 -0.58
CA MET A 246 20.10 6.04 0.08
C MET A 246 20.28 6.03 1.60
N ILE A 247 21.52 6.05 2.09
CA ILE A 247 21.83 6.19 3.53
C ILE A 247 21.31 7.53 4.08
N GLU A 248 21.58 8.63 3.40
CA GLU A 248 21.16 9.97 3.83
C GLU A 248 19.62 10.07 3.88
N ALA A 249 18.93 9.52 2.88
CA ALA A 249 17.46 9.44 2.87
C ALA A 249 16.92 8.59 4.03
N THR A 250 17.56 7.44 4.32
CA THR A 250 17.17 6.56 5.42
C THR A 250 17.38 7.23 6.77
N LEU A 251 18.53 7.87 6.99
CA LEU A 251 18.80 8.60 8.22
C LEU A 251 17.84 9.76 8.42
N ALA A 252 17.57 10.54 7.37
CA ALA A 252 16.62 11.65 7.43
C ALA A 252 15.20 11.16 7.78
N TYR A 253 14.79 10.00 7.25
CA TYR A 253 13.50 9.39 7.57
C TYR A 253 13.45 8.88 9.01
N GLN A 254 14.45 8.12 9.44
CA GLN A 254 14.48 7.43 10.73
C GLN A 254 14.80 8.36 11.91
N SER A 255 15.43 9.51 11.68
CA SER A 255 15.73 10.48 12.74
C SER A 255 14.59 11.45 13.06
N ARG A 256 13.49 11.35 12.34
CA ARG A 256 12.29 12.13 12.68
C ARG A 256 11.78 11.76 14.05
N TYR A 257 11.30 12.73 14.77
CA TYR A 257 10.57 12.58 16.04
C TYR A 257 11.40 12.07 17.23
N TYR A 258 12.73 12.14 17.21
CA TYR A 258 13.55 11.93 18.41
C TYR A 258 13.15 12.94 19.48
N ASP A 259 13.08 12.46 20.73
CA ASP A 259 12.79 13.26 21.93
C ASP A 259 11.36 13.88 21.97
N MET A 260 10.49 13.57 21.01
CA MET A 260 9.10 14.03 21.00
C MET A 260 8.20 13.11 21.83
N LYS A 261 7.18 13.69 22.45
CA LYS A 261 6.22 12.96 23.28
C LYS A 261 5.26 12.12 22.44
N PRO A 262 4.90 10.92 22.89
CA PRO A 262 3.87 10.14 22.22
C PRO A 262 2.49 10.74 22.45
N GLN A 263 1.57 10.49 21.49
CA GLN A 263 0.13 10.73 21.62
C GLN A 263 -0.62 9.55 21.01
N LEU A 264 -1.86 9.33 21.41
CA LEU A 264 -2.68 8.23 20.97
C LEU A 264 -4.00 8.74 20.38
N VAL A 265 -4.37 8.17 19.24
CA VAL A 265 -5.62 8.49 18.53
C VAL A 265 -6.49 7.25 18.39
N SER A 266 -7.79 7.44 18.24
CA SER A 266 -8.78 6.40 18.00
C SER A 266 -10.03 6.98 17.34
N VAL A 267 -11.08 6.18 17.24
CA VAL A 267 -12.42 6.63 16.89
C VAL A 267 -13.36 6.51 18.10
N SER A 268 -14.30 7.43 18.17
CA SER A 268 -15.45 7.34 19.07
C SER A 268 -16.70 6.95 18.30
N GLN A 269 -17.48 6.06 18.88
CA GLN A 269 -18.81 5.67 18.39
C GLN A 269 -19.78 5.63 19.57
N ASN A 270 -20.94 6.29 19.44
CA ASN A 270 -21.93 6.42 20.53
C ASN A 270 -21.33 7.01 21.82
N GLY A 271 -20.42 7.97 21.70
CA GLY A 271 -19.76 8.63 22.84
C GLY A 271 -18.75 7.78 23.59
N LYS A 272 -18.36 6.62 23.05
CA LYS A 272 -17.33 5.74 23.62
C LYS A 272 -16.17 5.57 22.64
N THR A 273 -14.96 5.71 23.14
CA THR A 273 -13.76 5.41 22.36
C THR A 273 -13.65 3.91 22.13
N VAL A 274 -13.39 3.52 20.87
CA VAL A 274 -13.29 2.12 20.47
C VAL A 274 -11.89 1.62 20.76
N SER A 275 -11.79 0.49 21.48
CA SER A 275 -10.52 -0.14 21.84
C SER A 275 -9.99 -1.08 20.74
N GLN A 276 -8.68 -1.28 20.70
CA GLN A 276 -8.04 -2.24 19.79
C GLN A 276 -8.46 -3.67 20.16
N GLN A 277 -8.74 -4.49 19.15
CA GLN A 277 -9.33 -5.81 19.34
C GLN A 277 -8.57 -6.98 18.70
N ASN A 278 -7.57 -6.73 17.86
CA ASN A 278 -6.90 -7.81 17.13
C ASN A 278 -5.37 -7.72 17.14
N THR A 279 -4.74 -8.73 16.53
CA THR A 279 -3.27 -8.83 16.42
C THR A 279 -2.63 -7.70 15.63
N HIS A 280 -3.35 -7.11 14.68
CA HIS A 280 -2.90 -5.97 13.87
C HIS A 280 -3.18 -4.61 14.52
N LEU A 281 -3.63 -4.60 15.78
CA LEU A 281 -3.87 -3.38 16.55
C LEU A 281 -4.94 -2.47 15.94
N GLN A 282 -5.91 -3.07 15.26
CA GLN A 282 -7.04 -2.37 14.67
C GLN A 282 -8.16 -2.16 15.68
N VAL A 283 -8.90 -1.08 15.49
CA VAL A 283 -10.21 -0.88 16.13
C VAL A 283 -11.33 -1.26 15.18
N HIS A 284 -12.39 -1.84 15.70
CA HIS A 284 -13.54 -2.31 14.90
C HIS A 284 -14.83 -1.60 15.29
N PRO A 285 -15.03 -0.34 14.83
CA PRO A 285 -16.33 0.30 14.97
C PRO A 285 -17.40 -0.48 14.19
N ALA A 286 -18.60 -0.55 14.74
CA ALA A 286 -19.71 -1.21 14.05
C ALA A 286 -20.18 -0.38 12.86
N PHE A 287 -20.65 -1.03 11.80
CA PHE A 287 -21.40 -0.34 10.75
C PHE A 287 -22.75 0.13 11.29
N MET A 288 -22.95 1.42 11.40
CA MET A 288 -24.17 2.05 11.91
C MET A 288 -24.66 3.09 10.89
N PRO A 289 -25.43 2.64 9.87
CA PRO A 289 -25.90 3.53 8.84
C PRO A 289 -26.93 4.52 9.37
N GLN A 290 -27.00 5.69 8.74
CA GLN A 290 -28.06 6.68 8.90
C GLN A 290 -29.39 6.17 8.26
N GLU A 291 -30.42 6.99 8.24
CA GLU A 291 -31.72 6.65 7.67
C GLU A 291 -31.68 6.25 6.18
N ASP A 292 -30.66 6.71 5.45
CA ASP A 292 -30.46 6.34 4.04
C ASP A 292 -29.88 4.93 3.85
N GLY A 293 -29.49 4.26 4.94
CA GLY A 293 -28.94 2.90 4.94
C GLY A 293 -27.49 2.77 4.44
N ILE A 294 -26.85 3.86 4.02
CA ILE A 294 -25.55 3.83 3.32
C ILE A 294 -24.53 4.86 3.82
N THR A 295 -25.02 5.89 4.51
CA THR A 295 -24.15 6.92 5.10
C THR A 295 -23.90 6.58 6.56
N PHE A 296 -22.67 6.70 7.01
CA PHE A 296 -22.30 6.44 8.41
C PHE A 296 -21.22 7.43 8.87
N GLN A 297 -21.04 7.55 10.17
CA GLN A 297 -20.09 8.48 10.77
C GLN A 297 -19.11 7.79 11.71
N LEU A 298 -17.88 8.27 11.69
CA LEU A 298 -16.83 7.92 12.63
C LEU A 298 -16.22 9.22 13.16
N THR A 299 -16.11 9.37 14.48
CA THR A 299 -15.57 10.58 15.10
C THR A 299 -14.14 10.32 15.57
N PRO A 300 -13.12 10.98 15.01
CA PRO A 300 -11.74 10.82 15.46
C PRO A 300 -11.55 11.50 16.82
N VAL A 301 -10.84 10.84 17.73
CA VAL A 301 -10.59 11.29 19.10
C VAL A 301 -9.17 10.99 19.54
N PHE A 302 -8.70 11.67 20.58
CA PHE A 302 -7.50 11.28 21.32
C PHE A 302 -7.85 10.39 22.51
N TRP A 303 -6.85 9.63 22.95
CA TRP A 303 -6.84 9.03 24.27
C TRP A 303 -6.12 9.96 25.25
N ASP A 304 -6.76 10.26 26.40
CA ASP A 304 -6.15 11.04 27.47
C ASP A 304 -5.32 10.18 28.44
N THR A 305 -5.50 8.87 28.37
CA THR A 305 -4.78 7.88 29.17
C THR A 305 -4.47 6.64 28.36
N VAL A 306 -3.38 5.94 28.69
CA VAL A 306 -3.05 4.64 28.09
C VAL A 306 -4.13 3.64 28.49
N PRO A 307 -4.92 3.08 27.53
CA PRO A 307 -6.04 2.21 27.86
C PRO A 307 -5.57 0.82 28.28
N GLY A 308 -6.24 0.23 29.30
CA GLY A 308 -5.92 -1.07 29.85
C GLY A 308 -6.30 -2.25 28.94
N GLU A 309 -7.29 -2.04 28.09
CA GLU A 309 -7.81 -3.06 27.16
C GLU A 309 -6.91 -3.27 25.95
N SER A 310 -5.94 -2.39 25.73
CA SER A 310 -5.01 -2.43 24.60
C SER A 310 -3.55 -2.38 25.08
N PRO A 311 -3.01 -3.49 25.58
CA PRO A 311 -1.69 -3.51 26.23
C PRO A 311 -0.54 -3.09 25.29
N ARG A 312 -0.73 -3.16 23.99
CA ARG A 312 0.27 -2.74 23.01
C ARG A 312 0.39 -1.21 22.89
N LEU A 313 -0.61 -0.43 23.25
CA LEU A 313 -0.51 1.03 23.30
C LEU A 313 0.47 1.50 24.39
N SER A 314 0.67 0.71 25.44
CA SER A 314 1.76 0.93 26.39
C SER A 314 3.14 0.84 25.70
N ASN A 315 3.34 -0.11 24.81
CA ASN A 315 4.58 -0.24 24.05
C ASN A 315 4.79 0.90 23.02
N TRP A 316 3.69 1.47 22.52
CA TRP A 316 3.78 2.61 21.59
C TRP A 316 4.22 3.89 22.31
N THR A 317 3.77 4.08 23.54
CA THR A 317 4.02 5.29 24.34
C THR A 317 5.21 5.17 25.28
N ASP A 318 5.67 3.96 25.58
CA ASP A 318 6.60 3.65 26.68
C ASP A 318 6.07 4.07 28.05
N LEU A 319 4.74 4.22 28.18
CA LEU A 319 4.04 4.60 29.39
C LEU A 319 3.21 3.42 29.93
N PRO A 320 3.08 3.29 31.25
CA PRO A 320 2.24 2.23 31.84
C PRO A 320 0.75 2.51 31.57
N VAL A 321 -0.03 1.42 31.57
CA VAL A 321 -1.49 1.50 31.50
C VAL A 321 -2.04 2.44 32.59
N GLY A 322 -2.98 3.30 32.23
CA GLY A 322 -3.57 4.33 33.10
C GLY A 322 -2.76 5.61 33.25
N ALA A 323 -1.53 5.64 32.69
CA ALA A 323 -0.77 6.89 32.67
C ALA A 323 -1.45 7.94 31.78
N SER A 324 -1.37 9.20 32.19
CA SER A 324 -1.85 10.32 31.37
C SER A 324 -1.03 10.45 30.09
N VAL A 325 -1.71 10.59 28.98
CA VAL A 325 -1.11 10.87 27.65
C VAL A 325 -1.65 12.21 27.19
N GLY A 326 -0.75 13.18 27.02
CA GLY A 326 -1.11 14.44 26.38
C GLY A 326 -1.22 14.29 24.87
N HIS A 327 -1.66 15.34 24.21
CA HIS A 327 -1.76 15.37 22.76
C HIS A 327 -1.60 16.78 22.20
N ALA A 328 -1.32 16.87 20.90
CA ALA A 328 -1.30 18.11 20.14
C ALA A 328 -2.68 18.79 20.07
N GLY A 329 -2.71 20.08 19.77
CA GLY A 329 -3.92 20.90 19.89
C GLY A 329 -4.96 20.77 18.78
N LYS A 330 -4.71 20.00 17.71
CA LYS A 330 -5.64 19.84 16.58
C LYS A 330 -6.38 18.49 16.67
N THR A 331 -7.60 18.44 16.11
CA THR A 331 -8.37 17.19 16.02
C THR A 331 -7.68 16.21 15.05
N PRO A 332 -7.63 14.90 15.38
CA PRO A 332 -7.17 13.89 14.43
C PRO A 332 -8.03 13.83 13.17
N VAL A 333 -7.47 13.33 12.09
CA VAL A 333 -8.09 13.24 10.76
C VAL A 333 -8.35 11.78 10.41
N LEU A 334 -9.51 11.53 9.80
CA LEU A 334 -9.85 10.25 9.20
C LEU A 334 -9.46 10.22 7.72
N GLN A 335 -8.79 9.15 7.33
CA GLN A 335 -8.47 8.83 5.94
C GLN A 335 -8.97 7.44 5.61
N MET A 336 -9.58 7.27 4.45
CA MET A 336 -9.90 5.95 3.94
C MET A 336 -8.66 5.35 3.26
N ILE A 337 -8.32 4.12 3.63
CA ILE A 337 -7.20 3.38 3.02
C ILE A 337 -7.71 2.55 1.85
N THR A 338 -8.73 1.73 2.08
CA THR A 338 -9.32 0.89 1.04
C THR A 338 -10.75 0.47 1.42
N GLY A 339 -11.49 0.01 0.44
CA GLY A 339 -12.85 -0.50 0.61
C GLY A 339 -13.90 0.29 -0.19
N PRO A 340 -15.15 -0.17 -0.19
CA PRO A 340 -16.23 0.41 -0.98
C PRO A 340 -16.91 1.59 -0.27
N ALA A 341 -16.18 2.68 -0.04
CA ALA A 341 -16.75 3.91 0.52
C ALA A 341 -16.07 5.16 -0.06
N VAL A 342 -16.70 6.29 0.11
CA VAL A 342 -16.16 7.62 -0.19
C VAL A 342 -16.37 8.55 0.99
N LEU A 343 -15.43 9.47 1.20
CA LEU A 343 -15.53 10.53 2.17
C LEU A 343 -16.51 11.59 1.68
N VAL A 344 -17.53 11.92 2.48
CA VAL A 344 -18.51 12.98 2.20
C VAL A 344 -18.08 14.29 2.87
N ASP A 345 -17.62 14.17 4.13
CA ASP A 345 -17.01 15.25 4.90
C ASP A 345 -16.00 14.69 5.89
N SER A 346 -15.46 15.50 6.79
CA SER A 346 -14.36 15.11 7.68
C SER A 346 -14.63 13.89 8.58
N VAL A 347 -15.89 13.48 8.76
CA VAL A 347 -16.31 12.39 9.67
C VAL A 347 -17.38 11.49 9.07
N THR A 348 -17.95 11.87 7.92
CA THR A 348 -19.06 11.19 7.27
C THR A 348 -18.59 10.45 6.03
N PHE A 349 -18.96 9.19 5.94
CA PHE A 349 -18.67 8.30 4.82
C PHE A 349 -19.96 7.80 4.21
N ARG A 350 -19.91 7.55 2.90
CA ARG A 350 -21.00 6.92 2.14
C ARG A 350 -20.47 5.68 1.44
N ILE A 351 -21.20 4.59 1.52
CA ILE A 351 -20.89 3.39 0.76
C ILE A 351 -20.95 3.72 -0.73
N GLN A 352 -19.88 3.39 -1.44
CA GLN A 352 -19.77 3.48 -2.89
C GLN A 352 -18.97 2.30 -3.41
N TRP A 353 -19.63 1.45 -4.17
CA TRP A 353 -18.99 0.28 -4.74
C TRP A 353 -17.95 0.66 -5.79
N ASN A 354 -16.89 -0.11 -5.84
CA ASN A 354 -15.79 0.10 -6.78
C ASN A 354 -15.27 -1.23 -7.32
N ARG A 355 -14.29 -1.19 -8.20
CA ARG A 355 -13.70 -2.38 -8.83
C ARG A 355 -13.04 -3.36 -7.85
N GLY A 356 -12.65 -2.90 -6.67
CA GLY A 356 -12.08 -3.75 -5.61
C GLY A 356 -13.12 -4.53 -4.81
N THR A 357 -14.41 -4.29 -5.03
CA THR A 357 -15.48 -4.95 -4.31
C THR A 357 -15.71 -6.37 -4.85
N LEU A 358 -15.49 -7.38 -4.01
CA LEU A 358 -15.73 -8.79 -4.37
C LEU A 358 -17.20 -9.15 -4.20
N TRP A 359 -17.94 -9.15 -5.30
CA TRP A 359 -19.38 -9.44 -5.32
C TRP A 359 -19.75 -10.88 -4.94
N THR A 360 -18.78 -11.78 -4.88
CA THR A 360 -18.96 -13.15 -4.41
C THR A 360 -19.08 -13.23 -2.90
N ASP A 361 -18.54 -12.27 -2.17
CA ASP A 361 -18.50 -12.26 -0.73
C ASP A 361 -19.83 -11.75 -0.14
N LYS A 362 -20.12 -12.16 1.09
CA LYS A 362 -21.29 -11.71 1.84
C LYS A 362 -21.02 -10.38 2.56
N LYS A 363 -19.75 -10.08 2.82
CA LYS A 363 -19.28 -8.93 3.58
C LYS A 363 -18.08 -8.31 2.88
N SER A 364 -17.89 -7.02 3.07
CA SER A 364 -16.70 -6.29 2.64
C SER A 364 -16.21 -5.41 3.76
N ASP A 365 -14.91 -5.20 3.81
CA ASP A 365 -14.27 -4.36 4.81
C ASP A 365 -13.91 -3.00 4.21
N ILE A 366 -14.12 -1.98 5.00
CA ILE A 366 -13.65 -0.61 4.74
C ILE A 366 -12.59 -0.33 5.80
N VAL A 367 -11.37 -0.04 5.35
CA VAL A 367 -10.23 0.23 6.22
C VAL A 367 -9.94 1.72 6.23
N PHE A 368 -9.78 2.25 7.45
CA PHE A 368 -9.50 3.65 7.72
C PHE A 368 -8.19 3.80 8.51
N SER A 369 -7.58 4.94 8.37
CA SER A 369 -6.51 5.42 9.24
C SER A 369 -6.98 6.68 9.94
N ILE A 370 -6.88 6.70 11.27
CA ILE A 370 -7.01 7.89 12.09
C ILE A 370 -5.61 8.41 12.31
N THR A 371 -5.33 9.63 11.88
CA THR A 371 -3.98 10.19 11.92
C THR A 371 -3.97 11.57 12.57
N HIS A 372 -2.86 11.88 13.21
CA HIS A 372 -2.53 13.24 13.62
C HIS A 372 -1.06 13.51 13.28
N PRO A 373 -0.73 14.64 12.62
CA PRO A 373 0.64 14.91 12.18
C PRO A 373 1.61 15.23 13.32
N GLY A 374 1.12 15.41 14.55
CA GLY A 374 1.90 15.94 15.66
C GLY A 374 2.05 17.47 15.60
N ASP A 375 2.93 17.98 16.44
CA ASP A 375 3.36 19.38 16.48
C ASP A 375 4.83 19.48 16.93
N GLU A 376 5.26 20.57 17.54
CA GLU A 376 6.63 20.73 18.03
C GLU A 376 6.95 19.87 19.27
N GLU A 377 5.91 19.41 20.00
CA GLU A 377 6.06 18.66 21.25
C GLU A 377 5.68 17.17 21.08
N TYR A 378 4.66 16.89 20.27
CA TYR A 378 4.10 15.55 20.09
C TYR A 378 4.42 14.99 18.72
N LYS A 379 4.95 13.75 18.69
CA LYS A 379 5.17 13.02 17.43
C LYS A 379 3.83 12.64 16.76
N PRO A 380 3.80 12.34 15.46
CA PRO A 380 2.61 11.84 14.80
C PRO A 380 2.00 10.63 15.51
N ALA A 381 0.71 10.46 15.33
CA ALA A 381 -0.02 9.27 15.79
C ALA A 381 -0.86 8.69 14.66
N VAL A 382 -1.04 7.39 14.69
CA VAL A 382 -1.87 6.65 13.74
C VAL A 382 -2.61 5.53 14.47
N GLN A 383 -3.87 5.31 14.09
CA GLN A 383 -4.67 4.17 14.52
C GLN A 383 -5.44 3.64 13.31
N GLN A 384 -5.40 2.34 13.08
CA GLN A 384 -6.19 1.69 12.03
C GLN A 384 -7.58 1.35 12.56
N ALA A 385 -8.59 1.54 11.70
CA ALA A 385 -9.96 1.13 11.95
C ALA A 385 -10.50 0.32 10.78
N GLN A 386 -11.29 -0.70 11.07
CA GLN A 386 -11.95 -1.53 10.08
C GLN A 386 -13.44 -1.58 10.37
N VAL A 387 -14.26 -1.20 9.40
CA VAL A 387 -15.72 -1.32 9.44
C VAL A 387 -16.12 -2.40 8.44
N THR A 388 -16.79 -3.44 8.93
CA THR A 388 -17.31 -4.51 8.06
C THR A 388 -18.75 -4.21 7.68
N ILE A 389 -19.02 -4.19 6.38
CA ILE A 389 -20.36 -3.94 5.81
C ILE A 389 -20.89 -5.18 5.09
N PRO A 390 -22.22 -5.38 5.01
CA PRO A 390 -22.81 -6.40 4.15
C PRO A 390 -22.67 -6.00 2.67
N VAL A 391 -22.33 -6.97 1.80
CA VAL A 391 -22.25 -6.76 0.34
C VAL A 391 -23.53 -7.22 -0.36
N LYS A 392 -24.16 -8.28 0.17
CA LYS A 392 -25.37 -8.85 -0.42
C LYS A 392 -26.55 -8.60 0.51
N ASN A 393 -27.56 -7.92 -0.02
CA ASN A 393 -28.88 -7.94 0.54
C ASN A 393 -29.70 -9.00 -0.23
N THR A 394 -30.27 -9.96 0.51
CA THR A 394 -31.13 -11.01 -0.04
C THR A 394 -32.62 -10.64 0.09
N GLU A 395 -32.92 -9.53 0.73
CA GLU A 395 -34.26 -9.02 0.96
C GLU A 395 -34.45 -7.70 0.19
N GLY A 396 -35.55 -7.54 -0.49
CA GLY A 396 -35.87 -6.33 -1.23
C GLY A 396 -36.45 -6.58 -2.62
N GLN A 397 -36.80 -5.50 -3.30
CA GLN A 397 -37.30 -5.55 -4.67
C GLN A 397 -36.15 -5.60 -5.68
N GLN A 398 -36.28 -6.47 -6.67
CA GLN A 398 -35.36 -6.51 -7.79
C GLN A 398 -35.41 -5.17 -8.54
N GLN A 399 -34.23 -4.56 -8.76
CA GLN A 399 -34.14 -3.35 -9.55
C GLN A 399 -33.38 -3.57 -10.85
N HIS A 400 -33.62 -2.66 -11.79
CA HIS A 400 -32.95 -2.60 -13.07
C HIS A 400 -32.35 -1.20 -13.26
N ILE A 401 -31.11 -1.15 -13.76
CA ILE A 401 -30.45 0.11 -14.10
C ILE A 401 -30.55 0.30 -15.61
N LYS A 402 -31.13 1.43 -16.03
CA LYS A 402 -31.08 1.88 -17.40
C LYS A 402 -29.90 2.84 -17.54
N PHE A 403 -28.81 2.36 -18.13
CA PHE A 403 -27.63 3.16 -18.43
C PHE A 403 -27.68 3.62 -19.89
N ALA A 404 -27.49 4.91 -20.12
CA ALA A 404 -27.45 5.47 -21.45
C ALA A 404 -26.22 4.96 -22.23
N THR A 405 -26.42 4.58 -23.49
CA THR A 405 -25.31 4.16 -24.37
C THR A 405 -24.32 5.30 -24.53
N LEU A 406 -23.06 5.01 -24.29
CA LEU A 406 -21.98 5.98 -24.50
C LEU A 406 -21.56 5.95 -25.98
N PRO A 407 -21.36 7.14 -26.61
CA PRO A 407 -20.89 7.20 -27.98
C PRO A 407 -19.39 6.94 -28.07
N ASP A 408 -18.91 6.64 -29.26
CA ASP A 408 -17.48 6.68 -29.55
C ASP A 408 -16.92 8.08 -29.27
N ILE A 409 -15.79 8.11 -28.56
CA ILE A 409 -15.20 9.36 -28.07
C ILE A 409 -13.99 9.73 -28.94
N LYS A 410 -13.97 10.97 -29.43
CA LYS A 410 -12.85 11.48 -30.21
C LYS A 410 -11.66 11.85 -29.30
N ARG A 411 -10.45 11.62 -29.80
CA ARG A 411 -9.21 12.09 -29.14
C ARG A 411 -9.31 13.60 -28.85
N GLY A 412 -8.93 13.98 -27.62
CA GLY A 412 -9.00 15.39 -27.16
C GLY A 412 -10.31 15.76 -26.46
N THR A 413 -11.31 14.87 -26.41
CA THR A 413 -12.46 15.06 -25.54
C THR A 413 -11.99 15.01 -24.08
N LYS A 414 -12.36 16.00 -23.28
CA LYS A 414 -11.94 16.07 -21.87
C LYS A 414 -12.80 15.21 -20.95
N TYR A 415 -14.10 15.22 -21.17
CA TYR A 415 -15.05 14.44 -20.38
C TYR A 415 -16.29 14.04 -21.17
N VAL A 416 -17.00 13.02 -20.69
CA VAL A 416 -18.32 12.58 -21.17
C VAL A 416 -19.27 12.53 -19.98
N SER A 417 -20.48 13.05 -20.15
CA SER A 417 -21.52 12.97 -19.12
C SER A 417 -22.09 11.55 -19.06
N LEU A 418 -22.16 11.01 -17.84
CA LEU A 418 -22.78 9.73 -17.55
C LEU A 418 -24.21 9.95 -17.06
N SER A 419 -25.13 9.11 -17.51
CA SER A 419 -26.53 9.17 -17.10
C SER A 419 -27.10 7.77 -16.99
N ALA A 420 -27.58 7.45 -15.81
CA ALA A 420 -28.30 6.20 -15.54
C ALA A 420 -29.43 6.44 -14.55
N VAL A 421 -30.45 5.62 -14.61
CA VAL A 421 -31.59 5.62 -13.68
C VAL A 421 -31.87 4.20 -13.19
N SER A 422 -32.17 4.11 -11.91
CA SER A 422 -32.65 2.88 -11.28
C SER A 422 -34.17 2.80 -11.35
N SER A 423 -34.74 1.62 -11.59
CA SER A 423 -36.17 1.39 -11.57
C SER A 423 -36.83 1.67 -10.22
N CYS A 424 -36.08 1.67 -9.15
CA CYS A 424 -36.53 1.95 -7.79
C CYS A 424 -36.26 3.41 -7.33
N GLY A 425 -35.74 4.25 -8.22
CA GLY A 425 -35.42 5.65 -7.91
C GLY A 425 -34.18 5.85 -7.02
N LEU A 426 -33.44 4.78 -6.72
CA LEU A 426 -32.19 4.87 -5.94
C LEU A 426 -31.06 5.56 -6.73
N PRO A 427 -30.12 6.23 -6.06
CA PRO A 427 -28.95 6.79 -6.70
C PRO A 427 -28.18 5.73 -7.50
N VAL A 428 -27.59 6.15 -8.62
CA VAL A 428 -26.70 5.34 -9.44
C VAL A 428 -25.32 5.97 -9.42
N ASP A 429 -24.36 5.19 -8.96
CA ASP A 429 -22.94 5.56 -8.96
C ASP A 429 -22.22 4.90 -10.15
N PHE A 430 -21.08 5.47 -10.54
CA PHE A 430 -20.28 4.99 -11.66
C PHE A 430 -18.85 4.74 -11.23
N TYR A 431 -18.20 3.75 -11.84
CA TYR A 431 -16.75 3.63 -11.79
C TYR A 431 -16.18 3.11 -13.11
N VAL A 432 -14.89 3.36 -13.35
CA VAL A 432 -14.18 2.81 -14.50
C VAL A 432 -13.61 1.45 -14.12
N GLU A 433 -14.05 0.41 -14.80
CA GLU A 433 -13.51 -0.94 -14.66
C GLU A 433 -12.17 -1.07 -15.38
N SER A 434 -12.08 -0.51 -16.58
CA SER A 434 -10.86 -0.55 -17.39
C SER A 434 -10.78 0.64 -18.35
N GLY A 435 -9.55 0.95 -18.77
CA GLY A 435 -9.26 2.01 -19.72
C GLY A 435 -8.73 3.30 -19.11
N PRO A 436 -8.19 4.24 -19.90
CA PRO A 436 -7.53 5.46 -19.47
C PRO A 436 -8.54 6.56 -19.11
N ALA A 437 -9.30 6.33 -18.06
CA ALA A 437 -10.32 7.26 -17.59
C ALA A 437 -10.57 7.06 -16.08
N TYR A 438 -11.18 8.04 -15.44
CA TYR A 438 -11.76 7.95 -14.09
C TYR A 438 -13.11 8.68 -14.05
N VAL A 439 -13.87 8.41 -13.01
CA VAL A 439 -15.17 9.06 -12.80
C VAL A 439 -15.05 10.15 -11.75
N ASP A 440 -15.60 11.33 -12.05
CA ASP A 440 -15.79 12.43 -11.12
C ASP A 440 -17.29 12.80 -11.12
N GLY A 441 -17.99 12.38 -10.07
CA GLY A 441 -19.44 12.47 -9.97
C GLY A 441 -20.14 11.72 -11.12
N ASN A 442 -20.80 12.46 -12.00
CA ASN A 442 -21.44 11.92 -13.20
C ASN A 442 -20.65 12.23 -14.50
N ARG A 443 -19.34 12.44 -14.39
CA ARG A 443 -18.46 12.70 -15.52
C ARG A 443 -17.41 11.62 -15.66
N LEU A 444 -17.30 11.07 -16.85
CA LEU A 444 -16.16 10.25 -17.24
C LEU A 444 -15.06 11.18 -17.75
N ILE A 445 -13.97 11.26 -17.01
CA ILE A 445 -12.81 12.09 -17.36
C ILE A 445 -11.78 11.21 -18.06
N LEU A 446 -11.36 11.61 -19.26
CA LEU A 446 -10.32 10.90 -20.00
C LEU A 446 -8.93 11.35 -19.54
N THR A 447 -8.07 10.41 -19.24
CA THR A 447 -6.67 10.68 -18.89
C THR A 447 -5.79 10.82 -20.12
N ALA A 448 -4.56 11.30 -19.94
CA ALA A 448 -3.60 11.34 -21.02
C ALA A 448 -3.29 9.93 -21.53
N ILE A 449 -3.23 9.77 -22.84
CA ILE A 449 -2.95 8.49 -23.50
C ILE A 449 -1.50 8.50 -23.98
N PRO A 450 -0.69 7.50 -23.60
CA PRO A 450 0.71 7.39 -23.98
C PRO A 450 0.89 7.29 -25.51
N PRO A 451 2.06 7.72 -26.05
CA PRO A 451 2.24 7.94 -27.50
C PRO A 451 2.12 6.68 -28.37
N LYS A 452 2.50 5.51 -27.87
CA LYS A 452 2.44 4.24 -28.64
C LYS A 452 1.11 3.50 -28.54
N THR A 453 0.18 4.03 -27.78
CA THR A 453 -1.10 3.35 -27.52
C THR A 453 -1.82 2.99 -28.84
N THR A 454 -2.21 1.73 -28.96
CA THR A 454 -3.00 1.22 -30.07
C THR A 454 -4.44 1.72 -30.02
N TYR A 455 -5.00 2.11 -31.14
CA TYR A 455 -6.38 2.59 -31.24
C TYR A 455 -7.26 1.56 -31.98
N PRO A 456 -8.57 1.47 -31.66
CA PRO A 456 -9.29 2.26 -30.66
C PRO A 456 -8.98 1.82 -29.22
N VAL A 457 -8.95 2.77 -28.29
CA VAL A 457 -8.80 2.47 -26.85
C VAL A 457 -10.16 2.22 -26.24
N LYS A 458 -10.33 1.07 -25.61
CA LYS A 458 -11.57 0.71 -24.94
C LYS A 458 -11.60 1.27 -23.51
N VAL A 459 -12.73 1.84 -23.13
CA VAL A 459 -13.04 2.25 -21.75
C VAL A 459 -14.31 1.55 -21.31
N THR A 460 -14.25 0.80 -20.23
CA THR A 460 -15.42 0.12 -19.65
C THR A 460 -15.87 0.88 -18.41
N VAL A 461 -17.11 1.32 -18.41
CA VAL A 461 -17.74 2.04 -17.29
C VAL A 461 -18.87 1.17 -16.73
N ILE A 462 -18.88 1.00 -15.44
CA ILE A 462 -19.91 0.26 -14.70
C ILE A 462 -20.81 1.26 -14.00
N ALA A 463 -22.11 1.04 -14.11
CA ALA A 463 -23.15 1.75 -13.38
C ALA A 463 -23.71 0.84 -12.29
N LEU A 464 -23.70 1.27 -11.05
CA LEU A 464 -24.16 0.54 -9.89
C LEU A 464 -25.22 1.32 -9.13
N SER A 465 -26.21 0.62 -8.61
CA SER A 465 -27.15 1.18 -7.65
C SER A 465 -27.24 0.26 -6.45
N LEU A 466 -27.34 0.88 -5.28
CA LEU A 466 -27.43 0.15 -4.03
C LEU A 466 -28.78 -0.53 -3.92
N ILE A 467 -28.76 -1.82 -3.66
CA ILE A 467 -29.90 -2.51 -3.08
C ILE A 467 -29.85 -2.13 -1.60
N HIS A 468 -30.98 -1.74 -1.01
CA HIS A 468 -31.03 -1.39 0.41
C HIS A 468 -30.29 -2.40 1.25
N ILE A 469 -29.32 -1.91 2.03
CA ILE A 469 -28.59 -2.68 3.04
C ILE A 469 -29.48 -2.82 4.26
#